data_ac94b77ef9acef2412e3482c932926bb
#
_entry.id   ac94b77ef9acef2412e3482c932926bb
#
_cell.length_a   1.000
_cell.length_b   1.000
_cell.length_c   1.000
_cell.angle_alpha   90.00
_cell.angle_beta   90.00
_cell.angle_gamma   90.00
#
_symmetry.space_group_name_H-M   'P 1'
#
loop_
_entity.id
_entity.type
_entity.pdbx_description
1 polymer ?
#
loop_
_entity_poly.entity_id
_entity_poly.type
_entity_poly.pdbx_seq_one_letter_code
_entity_poly.pdbx_strand_id
1 'polypeptide(L)'
;MIKLAILLKRRKGMSQQEFLDYRRDVHAPLLLSIPETKKYVRKFIVSIPLEATGYQDVPYDAMVEAWFDSLQDLNAFYLSDNFVKQVDPDHINFLDVPAALRLVTEETVVIAANGI
;
A
#
# COMPACT_ATOMS: atom_id res chain seq x y z
N MET A 1 -13.17 7.81 8.08
CA MET A 1 -12.38 6.59 7.90
C MET A 1 -10.94 6.78 8.27
N ILE A 2 -10.32 5.74 8.71
CA ILE A 2 -8.87 5.70 8.96
C ILE A 2 -8.17 5.26 7.69
N LYS A 3 -7.07 5.90 7.36
CA LYS A 3 -6.27 5.55 6.20
C LYS A 3 -4.82 5.32 6.59
N LEU A 4 -4.24 4.24 6.10
CA LEU A 4 -2.79 4.03 6.11
C LEU A 4 -2.24 4.43 4.75
N ALA A 5 -1.29 5.35 4.74
CA ALA A 5 -0.55 5.74 3.55
C ALA A 5 0.89 5.24 3.66
N ILE A 6 1.40 4.62 2.61
CA ILE A 6 2.75 4.05 2.59
C ILE A 6 3.46 4.50 1.33
N LEU A 7 4.66 5.05 1.49
CA LEU A 7 5.58 5.28 0.38
C LEU A 7 6.52 4.08 0.28
N LEU A 8 6.56 3.45 -0.88
CA LEU A 8 7.34 2.24 -1.13
C LEU A 8 8.51 2.51 -2.05
N LYS A 9 9.65 1.94 -1.70
CA LYS A 9 10.85 1.93 -2.52
C LYS A 9 11.14 0.50 -2.95
N ARG A 10 11.48 0.34 -4.23
CA ARG A 10 11.81 -0.98 -4.78
C ARG A 10 13.07 -1.55 -4.16
N ARG A 11 13.15 -2.87 -4.14
CA ARG A 11 14.33 -3.61 -3.68
C ARG A 11 15.57 -3.20 -4.49
N LYS A 12 16.70 -3.09 -3.82
CA LYS A 12 17.99 -2.80 -4.47
C LYS A 12 18.29 -3.84 -5.55
N GLY A 13 18.73 -3.37 -6.72
CA GLY A 13 19.02 -4.23 -7.86
C GLY A 13 17.81 -4.60 -8.72
N MET A 14 16.61 -4.24 -8.30
CA MET A 14 15.38 -4.47 -9.04
C MET A 14 15.07 -3.25 -9.91
N SER A 15 14.69 -3.46 -11.17
CA SER A 15 14.23 -2.36 -12.02
C SER A 15 12.83 -1.92 -11.60
N GLN A 16 12.44 -0.71 -12.00
CA GLN A 16 11.08 -0.24 -11.75
C GLN A 16 10.04 -1.15 -12.39
N GLN A 17 10.28 -1.62 -13.60
CA GLN A 17 9.35 -2.52 -14.29
C GLN A 17 9.23 -3.87 -13.57
N GLU A 18 10.34 -4.44 -13.13
CA GLU A 18 10.32 -5.67 -12.33
C GLU A 18 9.53 -5.49 -11.04
N PHE A 19 9.71 -4.36 -10.36
CA PHE A 19 8.95 -4.01 -9.16
C PHE A 19 7.43 -3.93 -9.45
N LEU A 20 7.05 -3.24 -10.50
CA LEU A 20 5.63 -3.08 -10.88
C LEU A 20 5.00 -4.42 -11.26
N ASP A 21 5.72 -5.24 -12.03
CA ASP A 21 5.25 -6.55 -12.45
C ASP A 21 5.08 -7.49 -11.27
N TYR A 22 6.05 -7.54 -10.37
CA TYR A 22 5.99 -8.38 -9.16
C TYR A 22 4.81 -7.98 -8.28
N ARG A 23 4.64 -6.70 -8.07
CA ARG A 23 3.56 -6.17 -7.24
C ARG A 23 2.19 -6.55 -7.79
N ARG A 24 2.00 -6.42 -9.09
CA ARG A 24 0.75 -6.74 -9.77
C ARG A 24 0.48 -8.25 -9.81
N ASP A 25 1.50 -9.02 -10.16
CA ASP A 25 1.33 -10.44 -10.53
C ASP A 25 1.50 -11.39 -9.36
N VAL A 26 2.23 -11.00 -8.33
CA VAL A 26 2.54 -11.85 -7.16
C VAL A 26 1.95 -11.28 -5.88
N HIS A 27 2.32 -10.04 -5.51
CA HIS A 27 1.95 -9.49 -4.20
C HIS A 27 0.46 -9.17 -4.08
N ALA A 28 -0.13 -8.55 -5.09
CA ALA A 28 -1.54 -8.19 -5.05
C ALA A 28 -2.46 -9.42 -4.98
N PRO A 29 -2.26 -10.48 -5.78
CA PRO A 29 -3.04 -11.71 -5.61
C PRO A 29 -2.88 -12.34 -4.22
N LEU A 30 -1.69 -12.28 -3.65
CA LEU A 30 -1.42 -12.80 -2.31
C LEU A 30 -2.22 -12.03 -1.25
N LEU A 31 -2.21 -10.70 -1.32
CA LEU A 31 -3.01 -9.84 -0.45
C LEU A 31 -4.50 -10.16 -0.54
N LEU A 32 -4.99 -10.38 -1.76
CA LEU A 32 -6.40 -10.69 -2.01
C LEU A 32 -6.78 -12.10 -1.59
N SER A 33 -5.82 -13.00 -1.39
CA SER A 33 -6.08 -14.40 -1.07
C SER A 33 -6.48 -14.64 0.37
N ILE A 34 -6.14 -13.73 1.29
CA ILE A 34 -6.49 -13.89 2.70
C ILE A 34 -7.88 -13.31 3.01
N PRO A 35 -8.68 -13.96 3.87
CA PRO A 35 -10.05 -13.51 4.14
C PRO A 35 -10.11 -12.17 4.87
N GLU A 36 -9.08 -11.81 5.64
CA GLU A 36 -9.03 -10.55 6.38
C GLU A 36 -9.03 -9.33 5.47
N THR A 37 -8.51 -9.44 4.26
CA THR A 37 -8.51 -8.30 3.32
C THR A 37 -9.95 -7.86 3.03
N LYS A 38 -10.81 -8.78 2.65
CA LYS A 38 -12.22 -8.47 2.37
C LYS A 38 -12.98 -8.06 3.62
N LYS A 39 -12.60 -8.60 4.77
CA LYS A 39 -13.26 -8.31 6.04
C LYS A 39 -12.99 -6.90 6.54
N TYR A 40 -11.74 -6.42 6.44
CA TYR A 40 -11.31 -5.18 7.09
C TYR A 40 -10.96 -4.05 6.14
N VAL A 41 -10.43 -4.34 4.95
CA VAL A 41 -10.00 -3.31 4.01
C VAL A 41 -11.18 -2.83 3.17
N ARG A 42 -11.50 -1.54 3.28
CA ARG A 42 -12.64 -0.94 2.56
C ARG A 42 -12.26 -0.43 1.18
N LYS A 43 -11.02 0.01 1.03
CA LYS A 43 -10.48 0.53 -0.21
C LYS A 43 -8.97 0.37 -0.20
N PHE A 44 -8.39 0.04 -1.34
CA PHE A 44 -6.95 -0.13 -1.47
C PHE A 44 -6.52 0.42 -2.82
N ILE A 45 -5.64 1.42 -2.79
CA ILE A 45 -5.18 2.10 -4.00
C ILE A 45 -3.67 2.08 -4.04
N VAL A 46 -3.14 1.82 -5.21
CA VAL A 46 -1.72 1.96 -5.51
C VAL A 46 -1.56 3.03 -6.57
N SER A 47 -0.75 4.03 -6.26
CA SER A 47 -0.44 5.13 -7.15
C SER A 47 1.03 5.06 -7.54
N ILE A 48 1.29 5.20 -8.83
CA ILE A 48 2.66 5.16 -9.38
C ILE A 48 3.05 6.59 -9.74
N PRO A 49 4.22 7.08 -9.26
CA PRO A 49 4.66 8.43 -9.54
C PRO A 49 4.83 8.67 -11.04
N LEU A 50 4.42 9.84 -11.47
CA LEU A 50 4.65 10.34 -12.81
C LEU A 50 5.61 11.52 -12.77
N GLU A 51 6.38 11.70 -13.82
CA GLU A 51 7.16 12.92 -14.02
C GLU A 51 6.20 14.08 -14.26
N ALA A 52 6.31 15.15 -13.46
CA ALA A 52 5.43 16.31 -13.55
C ALA A 52 6.27 17.60 -13.50
N THR A 53 6.03 18.49 -14.46
CA THR A 53 6.75 19.77 -14.55
C THR A 53 6.53 20.62 -13.30
N GLY A 54 7.61 21.11 -12.71
CA GLY A 54 7.58 21.95 -11.52
C GLY A 54 7.55 21.16 -10.22
N TYR A 55 7.57 19.84 -10.27
CA TYR A 55 7.60 18.98 -9.08
C TYR A 55 8.91 18.21 -9.03
N GLN A 56 9.47 18.11 -7.83
CA GLN A 56 10.71 17.40 -7.61
C GLN A 56 10.45 15.89 -7.66
N ASP A 57 11.38 15.14 -8.29
CA ASP A 57 11.37 13.70 -8.20
C ASP A 57 11.70 13.25 -6.78
N VAL A 58 11.01 12.22 -6.33
CA VAL A 58 11.24 11.61 -5.02
C VAL A 58 11.71 10.17 -5.18
N PRO A 59 12.52 9.65 -4.25
CA PRO A 59 13.12 8.33 -4.39
C PRO A 59 12.17 7.20 -3.97
N TYR A 60 10.92 7.27 -4.39
CA TYR A 60 9.89 6.28 -4.13
C TYR A 60 9.23 5.82 -5.41
N ASP A 61 8.83 4.55 -5.44
CA ASP A 61 8.32 3.89 -6.65
C ASP A 61 6.80 3.69 -6.64
N ALA A 62 6.18 3.83 -5.48
CA ALA A 62 4.73 3.73 -5.36
C ALA A 62 4.23 4.36 -4.06
N MET A 63 2.98 4.79 -4.08
CA MET A 63 2.23 5.14 -2.87
C MET A 63 1.07 4.16 -2.74
N VAL A 64 0.97 3.54 -1.58
CA VAL A 64 -0.15 2.65 -1.24
C VAL A 64 -1.03 3.37 -0.23
N GLU A 65 -2.34 3.31 -0.45
CA GLU A 65 -3.32 3.83 0.48
C GLU A 65 -4.36 2.75 0.76
N ALA A 66 -4.61 2.49 2.03
CA ALA A 66 -5.58 1.50 2.48
C ALA A 66 -6.53 2.12 3.50
N TRP A 67 -7.83 1.96 3.29
CA TRP A 67 -8.87 2.52 4.14
C TRP A 67 -9.54 1.47 5.00
N PHE A 68 -9.81 1.84 6.25
CA PHE A 68 -10.44 0.99 7.26
C PHE A 68 -11.55 1.78 7.97
N ASP A 69 -12.56 1.09 8.48
CA ASP A 69 -13.63 1.73 9.25
C ASP A 69 -13.11 2.32 10.56
N SER A 70 -12.11 1.70 11.16
CA SER A 70 -11.56 2.10 12.45
C SER A 70 -10.08 1.74 12.58
N LEU A 71 -9.42 2.36 13.56
CA LEU A 71 -8.05 1.99 13.93
C LEU A 71 -7.99 0.54 14.43
N GLN A 72 -9.04 0.07 15.10
CA GLN A 72 -9.14 -1.30 15.57
C GLN A 72 -9.12 -2.28 14.39
N ASP A 73 -9.85 -1.99 13.31
CA ASP A 73 -9.87 -2.83 12.11
C ASP A 73 -8.53 -2.82 11.37
N LEU A 74 -7.87 -1.67 11.30
CA LEU A 74 -6.53 -1.57 10.75
C LEU A 74 -5.56 -2.50 11.49
N ASN A 75 -5.57 -2.43 12.82
CA ASN A 75 -4.73 -3.28 13.64
C ASN A 75 -5.10 -4.77 13.51
N ALA A 76 -6.39 -5.08 13.48
CA ALA A 76 -6.86 -6.46 13.31
C ALA A 76 -6.38 -7.05 11.98
N PHE A 77 -6.36 -6.25 10.92
CA PHE A 77 -5.85 -6.68 9.62
C PHE A 77 -4.35 -6.97 9.65
N TYR A 78 -3.55 -5.98 10.04
CA TYR A 78 -2.09 -6.08 9.97
C TYR A 78 -1.49 -7.01 11.02
N LEU A 79 -2.19 -7.28 12.12
CA LEU A 79 -1.76 -8.21 13.16
C LEU A 79 -2.36 -9.61 12.98
N SER A 80 -3.21 -9.83 11.98
CA SER A 80 -3.80 -11.14 11.73
C SER A 80 -2.72 -12.17 11.39
N ASP A 81 -2.94 -13.42 11.78
CA ASP A 81 -2.02 -14.52 11.47
C ASP A 81 -1.80 -14.66 9.96
N ASN A 82 -2.87 -14.54 9.17
CA ASN A 82 -2.78 -14.68 7.73
C ASN A 82 -1.93 -13.58 7.08
N PHE A 83 -2.11 -12.33 7.52
CA PHE A 83 -1.26 -11.25 7.01
C PHE A 83 0.21 -11.45 7.42
N VAL A 84 0.46 -11.69 8.69
CA VAL A 84 1.81 -11.82 9.25
C VAL A 84 2.56 -13.01 8.64
N LYS A 85 1.88 -14.12 8.40
CA LYS A 85 2.51 -15.36 7.94
C LYS A 85 2.54 -15.50 6.43
N GLN A 86 1.54 -14.96 5.72
CA GLN A 86 1.37 -15.20 4.29
C GLN A 86 1.66 -13.96 3.42
N VAL A 87 1.37 -12.76 3.89
CA VAL A 87 1.50 -11.54 3.07
C VAL A 87 2.77 -10.75 3.42
N ASP A 88 2.97 -10.47 4.69
CA ASP A 88 4.09 -9.65 5.15
C ASP A 88 5.46 -10.20 4.74
N PRO A 89 5.73 -11.51 4.81
CA PRO A 89 7.02 -12.04 4.40
C PRO A 89 7.37 -11.81 2.92
N ASP A 90 6.38 -11.60 2.08
CA ASP A 90 6.59 -11.35 0.65
C ASP A 90 7.20 -9.96 0.37
N HIS A 91 7.06 -9.02 1.28
CA HIS A 91 7.56 -7.65 1.09
C HIS A 91 9.06 -7.61 0.79
N ILE A 92 9.85 -8.43 1.42
CA ILE A 92 11.30 -8.47 1.23
C ILE A 92 11.70 -8.86 -0.21
N ASN A 93 10.80 -9.51 -0.95
CA ASN A 93 11.09 -9.97 -2.30
C ASN A 93 11.06 -8.83 -3.34
N PHE A 94 10.40 -7.70 -3.03
CA PHE A 94 10.29 -6.60 -3.99
C PHE A 94 10.49 -5.21 -3.40
N LEU A 95 10.58 -5.08 -2.08
CA LEU A 95 10.74 -3.80 -1.40
C LEU A 95 12.08 -3.66 -0.70
N ASP A 96 12.56 -2.44 -0.64
CA ASP A 96 13.50 -1.98 0.38
C ASP A 96 12.67 -1.66 1.64
N VAL A 97 12.48 -2.67 2.47
CA VAL A 97 11.56 -2.58 3.62
C VAL A 97 11.92 -1.45 4.59
N PRO A 98 13.19 -1.25 4.98
CA PRO A 98 13.54 -0.16 5.89
C PRO A 98 13.30 1.24 5.33
N ALA A 99 13.23 1.38 3.99
CA ALA A 99 13.01 2.66 3.35
C ALA A 99 11.54 3.06 3.28
N ALA A 100 10.60 2.14 3.57
CA ALA A 100 9.17 2.42 3.54
C ALA A 100 8.79 3.45 4.61
N LEU A 101 8.00 4.44 4.21
CA LEU A 101 7.43 5.43 5.11
C LEU A 101 5.95 5.17 5.27
N ARG A 102 5.47 5.14 6.51
CA ARG A 102 4.07 4.84 6.85
C ARG A 102 3.46 5.97 7.66
N LEU A 103 2.22 6.30 7.34
CA LEU A 103 1.47 7.34 8.04
C LEU A 103 0.02 6.87 8.22
N VAL A 104 -0.44 6.80 9.46
CA VAL A 104 -1.85 6.54 9.76
C VAL A 104 -2.55 7.87 9.94
N THR A 105 -3.65 8.06 9.22
CA THR A 105 -4.37 9.34 9.18
C THR A 105 -5.86 9.15 9.41
N GLU A 106 -6.48 10.22 9.90
CA GLU A 106 -7.93 10.40 9.86
C GLU A 106 -8.22 11.42 8.78
N GLU A 107 -9.15 11.10 7.87
CA GLU A 107 -9.44 11.96 6.72
C GLU A 107 -10.45 13.03 7.05
N THR A 108 -10.21 14.24 6.53
CA THR A 108 -11.21 15.31 6.46
C THR A 108 -11.46 15.63 5.01
N VAL A 109 -12.71 15.51 4.56
CA VAL A 109 -13.08 15.85 3.19
C VAL A 109 -13.33 17.34 3.10
N VAL A 110 -12.46 18.06 2.39
CA VAL A 110 -12.61 19.50 2.13
C VAL A 110 -13.48 19.73 0.89
N ILE A 111 -13.21 18.94 -0.18
CA ILE A 111 -14.01 18.96 -1.40
C ILE A 111 -14.26 17.51 -1.78
N ALA A 112 -15.53 17.11 -1.85
CA ALA A 112 -15.90 15.76 -2.28
C ALA A 112 -15.92 15.68 -3.81
N ALA A 113 -15.56 14.50 -4.34
CA ALA A 113 -15.75 14.22 -5.75
C ALA A 113 -17.26 14.23 -6.08
N ASN A 114 -17.64 14.96 -7.13
CA ASN A 114 -19.04 15.15 -7.49
C ASN A 114 -19.63 13.95 -8.20
N GLY A 115 -20.38 13.11 -7.47
CA GLY A 115 -21.21 12.09 -8.06
C GLY A 115 -20.48 11.10 -8.98
N ILE A 116 -19.21 11.00 -8.78
CA ILE A 116 -18.35 10.16 -9.60
C ILE A 116 -17.89 8.96 -8.81
#